data_57ed3907c7be2b4a7158dfda20032dbe
#
_entry.id   57ed3907c7be2b4a7158dfda20032dbe
#
_cell.length_a   1.000
_cell.length_b   1.000
_cell.length_c   1.000
_cell.angle_alpha   90.00
_cell.angle_beta   90.00
_cell.angle_gamma   90.00
#
_symmetry.space_group_name_H-M   'P 1'
#
loop_
_entity.id
_entity.type
_entity.pdbx_description
1 polymer ?
#
loop_
_entity_poly.entity_id
_entity_poly.type
_entity_poly.pdbx_seq_one_letter_code
_entity_poly.pdbx_strand_id
1 'polypeptide(L)'
;VLLWVLWKPLNEDTEGLIKLYSSWGAVGVKVDFMQRNDQYMVQSYEDIAEIAAKYKFLVDYHGAFKPAGIERVWPNLLTYEGVMGNEQNKWNIRNFPYSNDPQAVDPEHNLTIPFIRMAAGPLDYTPGGMTNINLYDYKWDPSDKSPYGFDRSGNPLKKSDNITAIFTRPMVPGSRAHQVAMYTVFESPLQMMCESPTIYKKEQETVDFITQIPTTWDETVVLKAKLSDYIVIARRKGENWYLAAMTDWTARNFEVDLSFLDNDVNYNVQVYKDGVNTDRNAMDYKFEKMILNNKAKINISMSRGGGFSAIFKK
;
A
#
# COMPACT_ATOMS: atom_id res chain seq x y z
N VAL A 1 -12.88 -7.79 12.85
CA VAL A 1 -13.24 -6.55 12.13
C VAL A 1 -12.67 -5.37 12.87
N LEU A 2 -12.00 -4.43 12.17
CA LEU A 2 -11.69 -3.09 12.68
C LEU A 2 -12.79 -2.14 12.22
N LEU A 3 -13.21 -1.22 13.11
CA LEU A 3 -14.21 -0.21 12.78
C LEU A 3 -13.52 1.09 12.40
N TRP A 4 -13.92 1.68 11.27
CA TRP A 4 -13.51 3.03 10.92
C TRP A 4 -14.31 4.05 11.73
N VAL A 5 -13.60 4.98 12.39
CA VAL A 5 -14.19 5.98 13.28
C VAL A 5 -13.51 7.34 13.12
N LEU A 6 -14.25 8.41 13.33
CA LEU A 6 -13.69 9.75 13.41
C LEU A 6 -13.04 9.98 14.78
N TRP A 7 -11.85 10.63 14.78
CA TRP A 7 -11.14 10.91 16.04
C TRP A 7 -11.96 11.74 17.03
N LYS A 8 -12.70 12.75 16.55
CA LYS A 8 -13.39 13.70 17.42
C LYS A 8 -14.52 13.07 18.23
N PRO A 9 -15.50 12.37 17.62
CA PRO A 9 -16.50 11.62 18.40
C PRO A 9 -15.87 10.55 19.31
N LEU A 10 -14.84 9.85 18.84
CA LEU A 10 -14.15 8.85 19.68
C LEU A 10 -13.54 9.50 20.92
N ASN A 11 -12.91 10.67 20.78
CA ASN A 11 -12.22 11.34 21.87
C ASN A 11 -13.17 11.98 22.92
N GLU A 12 -14.45 12.13 22.60
CA GLU A 12 -15.49 12.62 23.56
C GLU A 12 -15.81 11.56 24.62
N ASP A 13 -15.74 10.25 24.27
CA ASP A 13 -15.95 9.12 25.20
C ASP A 13 -15.18 7.90 24.70
N THR A 14 -13.86 7.97 24.73
CA THR A 14 -12.98 6.92 24.19
C THR A 14 -13.24 5.57 24.86
N GLU A 15 -13.33 5.52 26.19
CA GLU A 15 -13.48 4.28 26.93
C GLU A 15 -14.86 3.66 26.73
N GLY A 16 -15.92 4.45 26.80
CA GLY A 16 -17.29 3.98 26.57
C GLY A 16 -17.49 3.44 25.16
N LEU A 17 -16.98 4.13 24.16
CA LEU A 17 -17.08 3.70 22.76
C LEU A 17 -16.24 2.44 22.47
N ILE A 18 -14.99 2.35 22.93
CA ILE A 18 -14.17 1.14 22.75
C ILE A 18 -14.81 -0.07 23.44
N LYS A 19 -15.35 0.10 24.65
CA LYS A 19 -16.10 -0.95 25.34
C LYS A 19 -17.33 -1.39 24.55
N LEU A 20 -18.08 -0.44 24.01
CA LEU A 20 -19.26 -0.73 23.18
C LEU A 20 -18.84 -1.49 21.91
N TYR A 21 -17.83 -1.05 21.19
CA TYR A 21 -17.34 -1.71 19.97
C TYR A 21 -16.81 -3.12 20.25
N SER A 22 -16.10 -3.28 21.37
CA SER A 22 -15.65 -4.59 21.83
C SER A 22 -16.83 -5.53 22.10
N SER A 23 -17.95 -5.02 22.67
CA SER A 23 -19.15 -5.82 22.90
C SER A 23 -19.84 -6.29 21.61
N TRP A 24 -19.60 -5.59 20.50
CA TRP A 24 -20.05 -5.98 19.16
C TRP A 24 -19.14 -7.03 18.50
N GLY A 25 -18.02 -7.39 19.13
CA GLY A 25 -17.05 -8.32 18.60
C GLY A 25 -16.03 -7.68 17.64
N ALA A 26 -15.93 -6.34 17.58
CA ALA A 26 -14.83 -5.68 16.92
C ALA A 26 -13.52 -5.95 17.68
N VAL A 27 -12.40 -5.95 16.97
CA VAL A 27 -11.06 -6.20 17.53
C VAL A 27 -10.13 -4.99 17.43
N GLY A 28 -10.62 -3.87 16.89
CA GLY A 28 -9.84 -2.66 16.74
C GLY A 28 -10.61 -1.53 16.08
N VAL A 29 -9.95 -0.38 16.02
CA VAL A 29 -10.44 0.84 15.36
C VAL A 29 -9.38 1.37 14.37
N LYS A 30 -9.86 1.89 13.25
CA LYS A 30 -9.14 2.79 12.36
C LYS A 30 -9.64 4.19 12.64
N VAL A 31 -8.84 5.00 13.33
CA VAL A 31 -9.19 6.36 13.76
C VAL A 31 -8.70 7.35 12.72
N ASP A 32 -9.60 8.14 12.16
CA ASP A 32 -9.33 8.96 10.99
C ASP A 32 -9.57 10.45 11.20
N PHE A 33 -9.06 11.24 10.23
CA PHE A 33 -9.10 12.71 10.18
C PHE A 33 -8.35 13.40 11.32
N MET A 34 -7.26 12.81 11.80
CA MET A 34 -6.40 13.37 12.85
C MET A 34 -5.43 14.43 12.31
N GLN A 35 -5.91 15.34 11.49
CA GLN A 35 -5.13 16.29 10.68
C GLN A 35 -4.53 17.45 11.49
N ARG A 36 -4.03 17.17 12.69
CA ARG A 36 -3.30 18.12 13.53
C ARG A 36 -2.19 17.40 14.29
N ASN A 37 -1.21 18.16 14.72
CA ASN A 37 -0.01 17.66 15.41
C ASN A 37 0.39 18.53 16.61
N ASP A 38 -0.56 19.27 17.18
CA ASP A 38 -0.36 20.03 18.41
C ASP A 38 -0.37 19.07 19.64
N GLN A 39 0.01 19.60 20.78
CA GLN A 39 0.12 18.81 22.01
C GLN A 39 -1.18 18.10 22.39
N TYR A 40 -2.32 18.73 22.17
CA TYR A 40 -3.62 18.10 22.45
C TYR A 40 -3.83 16.85 21.60
N MET A 41 -3.53 16.92 20.30
CA MET A 41 -3.68 15.77 19.42
C MET A 41 -2.67 14.67 19.74
N VAL A 42 -1.41 15.02 20.03
CA VAL A 42 -0.39 14.02 20.45
C VAL A 42 -0.84 13.28 21.69
N GLN A 43 -1.39 13.98 22.68
CA GLN A 43 -1.96 13.34 23.87
C GLN A 43 -3.14 12.41 23.53
N SER A 44 -4.02 12.84 22.59
CA SER A 44 -5.14 12.01 22.14
C SER A 44 -4.68 10.70 21.48
N TYR A 45 -3.56 10.70 20.75
CA TYR A 45 -2.97 9.46 20.21
C TYR A 45 -2.56 8.49 21.33
N GLU A 46 -1.90 9.00 22.38
CA GLU A 46 -1.49 8.19 23.51
C GLU A 46 -2.70 7.67 24.29
N ASP A 47 -3.64 8.53 24.63
CA ASP A 47 -4.84 8.18 25.42
C ASP A 47 -5.68 7.12 24.72
N ILE A 48 -5.92 7.27 23.42
CA ILE A 48 -6.68 6.29 22.62
C ILE A 48 -5.93 4.95 22.60
N ALA A 49 -4.62 4.93 22.37
CA ALA A 49 -3.82 3.71 22.33
C ALA A 49 -3.80 3.01 23.70
N GLU A 50 -3.63 3.76 24.78
CA GLU A 50 -3.66 3.24 26.16
C GLU A 50 -5.01 2.63 26.50
N ILE A 51 -6.11 3.36 26.26
CA ILE A 51 -7.46 2.88 26.56
C ILE A 51 -7.76 1.64 25.71
N ALA A 52 -7.43 1.66 24.42
CA ALA A 52 -7.61 0.52 23.53
C ALA A 52 -6.84 -0.73 24.03
N ALA A 53 -5.64 -0.55 24.56
CA ALA A 53 -4.84 -1.65 25.10
C ALA A 53 -5.53 -2.34 26.31
N LYS A 54 -6.23 -1.59 27.18
CA LYS A 54 -7.00 -2.14 28.31
C LYS A 54 -8.05 -3.15 27.86
N TYR A 55 -8.61 -2.94 26.65
CA TYR A 55 -9.62 -3.80 26.03
C TYR A 55 -9.05 -4.78 25.00
N LYS A 56 -7.72 -4.90 24.89
CA LYS A 56 -7.02 -5.71 23.86
C LYS A 56 -7.44 -5.34 22.44
N PHE A 57 -7.65 -4.05 22.21
CA PHE A 57 -8.13 -3.48 20.96
C PHE A 57 -6.96 -2.96 20.14
N LEU A 58 -6.92 -3.29 18.87
CA LEU A 58 -5.94 -2.81 17.91
C LEU A 58 -6.29 -1.41 17.43
N VAL A 59 -5.27 -0.62 17.11
CA VAL A 59 -5.43 0.76 16.63
C VAL A 59 -4.64 0.95 15.33
N ASP A 60 -5.28 1.60 14.36
CA ASP A 60 -4.69 2.17 13.16
C ASP A 60 -5.05 3.66 13.10
N TYR A 61 -4.07 4.53 12.85
CA TYR A 61 -4.30 5.97 12.73
C TYR A 61 -4.22 6.42 11.28
N HIS A 62 -5.30 7.04 10.78
CA HIS A 62 -5.41 7.59 9.43
C HIS A 62 -5.64 9.11 9.46
N GLY A 63 -5.34 9.83 8.38
CA GLY A 63 -5.26 11.29 8.44
C GLY A 63 -4.27 11.78 9.49
N ALA A 64 -3.24 11.01 9.75
CA ALA A 64 -2.35 11.07 10.90
C ALA A 64 -0.95 11.57 10.53
N PHE A 65 -0.16 12.00 11.50
CA PHE A 65 1.27 12.19 11.29
C PHE A 65 2.00 10.83 11.22
N LYS A 66 3.26 10.82 10.75
CA LYS A 66 4.11 9.63 10.71
C LYS A 66 4.40 9.09 12.12
N PRO A 67 4.76 7.79 12.29
CA PRO A 67 5.14 7.23 13.58
C PRO A 67 6.18 8.07 14.33
N ALA A 68 5.99 8.21 15.63
CA ALA A 68 6.84 9.01 16.51
C ALA A 68 7.32 8.23 17.75
N GLY A 69 7.08 6.92 17.80
CA GLY A 69 7.54 6.05 18.89
C GLY A 69 6.46 5.65 19.88
N ILE A 70 5.21 6.15 19.74
CA ILE A 70 4.08 5.77 20.62
C ILE A 70 3.82 4.26 20.54
N GLU A 71 4.00 3.66 19.37
CA GLU A 71 3.87 2.21 19.11
C GLU A 71 4.87 1.35 19.92
N ARG A 72 5.95 1.94 20.43
CA ARG A 72 6.90 1.26 21.31
C ARG A 72 6.40 1.16 22.76
N VAL A 73 5.53 2.08 23.15
CA VAL A 73 4.86 2.08 24.45
C VAL A 73 3.58 1.25 24.37
N TRP A 74 2.82 1.45 23.28
CA TRP A 74 1.52 0.83 23.06
C TRP A 74 1.57 -0.08 21.82
N PRO A 75 1.99 -1.35 21.93
CA PRO A 75 2.17 -2.26 20.79
C PRO A 75 0.87 -2.72 20.12
N ASN A 76 -0.29 -2.37 20.68
CA ASN A 76 -1.58 -2.51 20.03
C ASN A 76 -1.84 -1.45 18.94
N LEU A 77 -1.02 -0.41 18.88
CA LEU A 77 -0.98 0.56 17.79
C LEU A 77 -0.15 0.00 16.65
N LEU A 78 -0.80 -0.40 15.57
CA LEU A 78 -0.19 -1.18 14.50
C LEU A 78 0.45 -0.31 13.43
N THR A 79 -0.23 0.75 13.00
CA THR A 79 0.21 1.52 11.84
C THR A 79 -0.39 2.93 11.84
N TYR A 80 0.22 3.81 11.03
CA TYR A 80 -0.21 5.19 10.80
C TYR A 80 -0.20 5.47 9.31
N GLU A 81 -1.08 6.33 8.82
CA GLU A 81 -0.96 6.84 7.45
C GLU A 81 0.31 7.67 7.30
N GLY A 82 0.30 8.90 7.73
CA GLY A 82 1.42 9.85 7.65
C GLY A 82 2.16 9.83 6.31
N VAL A 83 1.46 9.52 5.22
CA VAL A 83 1.97 9.35 3.86
C VAL A 83 0.86 9.69 2.86
N MET A 84 1.22 10.09 1.66
CA MET A 84 0.28 10.16 0.54
C MET A 84 0.07 8.75 -0.03
N GLY A 85 -1.03 8.10 0.38
CA GLY A 85 -1.38 6.75 -0.05
C GLY A 85 -2.13 6.70 -1.39
N ASN A 86 -2.39 5.49 -1.87
CA ASN A 86 -3.09 5.27 -3.15
C ASN A 86 -4.48 5.93 -3.22
N GLU A 87 -5.15 6.15 -2.10
CA GLU A 87 -6.46 6.81 -2.09
C GLU A 87 -6.42 8.22 -2.69
N GLN A 88 -5.26 8.88 -2.66
CA GLN A 88 -5.09 10.22 -3.23
C GLN A 88 -5.28 10.25 -4.74
N ASN A 89 -5.12 9.11 -5.41
CA ASN A 89 -5.40 8.98 -6.84
C ASN A 89 -6.87 9.26 -7.21
N LYS A 90 -7.79 9.16 -6.26
CA LYS A 90 -9.20 9.57 -6.45
C LYS A 90 -9.35 11.07 -6.68
N TRP A 91 -8.41 11.87 -6.18
CA TRP A 91 -8.54 13.33 -6.12
C TRP A 91 -7.75 14.04 -7.23
N ASN A 92 -6.58 13.51 -7.62
CA ASN A 92 -5.58 14.26 -8.39
C ASN A 92 -5.22 13.64 -9.76
N ILE A 93 -5.85 12.53 -10.12
CA ILE A 93 -5.47 11.78 -11.31
C ILE A 93 -5.66 12.54 -12.63
N ARG A 94 -6.45 13.61 -12.64
CA ARG A 94 -6.67 14.45 -13.83
C ARG A 94 -5.41 15.06 -14.43
N ASN A 95 -4.46 15.34 -13.58
CA ASN A 95 -3.25 16.03 -13.98
C ASN A 95 -2.12 15.06 -14.33
N PHE A 96 -2.34 13.76 -14.09
CA PHE A 96 -1.42 12.73 -14.48
C PHE A 96 -1.53 12.47 -16.00
N PRO A 97 -0.42 12.33 -16.75
CA PRO A 97 0.99 12.46 -16.38
C PRO A 97 1.57 13.87 -16.59
N TYR A 98 0.74 14.86 -16.90
CA TYR A 98 1.16 16.17 -17.41
C TYR A 98 1.28 17.26 -16.33
N SER A 99 0.98 16.92 -15.09
CA SER A 99 1.14 17.89 -14.02
C SER A 99 2.45 17.65 -13.28
N ASN A 100 3.18 18.76 -13.09
CA ASN A 100 4.15 18.87 -12.03
C ASN A 100 3.44 18.98 -10.66
N ASP A 101 2.25 18.35 -10.52
CA ASP A 101 1.50 18.37 -9.27
C ASP A 101 2.25 17.50 -8.26
N PRO A 102 2.82 18.08 -7.20
CA PRO A 102 3.52 17.32 -6.17
C PRO A 102 2.58 16.38 -5.38
N GLN A 103 1.32 16.29 -5.77
CA GLN A 103 0.30 15.42 -5.16
C GLN A 103 0.00 14.17 -5.99
N ALA A 104 0.69 13.94 -7.09
CA ALA A 104 0.56 12.70 -7.85
C ALA A 104 1.13 11.52 -7.06
N VAL A 105 0.33 10.48 -6.85
CA VAL A 105 0.78 9.20 -6.29
C VAL A 105 1.08 8.28 -7.45
N ASP A 106 2.32 8.31 -7.90
CA ASP A 106 2.82 7.59 -9.06
C ASP A 106 3.95 6.61 -8.67
N PRO A 107 4.50 5.82 -9.61
CA PRO A 107 5.60 4.91 -9.31
C PRO A 107 6.86 5.56 -8.72
N GLU A 108 7.20 6.79 -9.08
CA GLU A 108 8.34 7.51 -8.50
C GLU A 108 8.09 7.86 -7.03
N HIS A 109 6.86 8.34 -6.72
CA HIS A 109 6.43 8.55 -5.35
C HIS A 109 6.47 7.25 -4.54
N ASN A 110 5.95 6.15 -5.10
CA ASN A 110 5.95 4.85 -4.44
C ASN A 110 7.37 4.36 -4.10
N LEU A 111 8.34 4.68 -4.95
CA LEU A 111 9.76 4.33 -4.75
C LEU A 111 10.50 5.30 -3.83
N THR A 112 9.91 6.42 -3.48
CA THR A 112 10.45 7.34 -2.47
C THR A 112 10.12 6.87 -1.06
N ILE A 113 8.96 6.26 -0.86
CA ILE A 113 8.43 5.82 0.43
C ILE A 113 9.36 4.88 1.19
N PRO A 114 9.93 3.81 0.59
CA PRO A 114 10.80 2.87 1.30
C PRO A 114 12.06 3.52 1.89
N PHE A 115 12.54 4.61 1.30
CA PHE A 115 13.77 5.28 1.73
C PHE A 115 13.53 6.40 2.74
N ILE A 116 12.35 6.98 2.76
CA ILE A 116 12.03 8.17 3.59
C ILE A 116 10.96 7.83 4.62
N ARG A 117 9.72 7.56 4.18
CA ARG A 117 8.57 7.38 5.08
C ARG A 117 8.71 6.12 5.95
N MET A 118 9.15 5.01 5.38
CA MET A 118 9.33 3.76 6.11
C MET A 118 10.44 3.82 7.18
N ALA A 119 11.36 4.76 7.09
CA ALA A 119 12.37 4.99 8.13
C ALA A 119 11.74 5.41 9.47
N ALA A 120 10.54 5.98 9.45
CA ALA A 120 9.80 6.35 10.66
C ALA A 120 8.99 5.18 11.27
N GLY A 121 8.75 4.11 10.51
CA GLY A 121 7.97 2.94 10.95
C GLY A 121 6.87 2.53 9.96
N PRO A 122 5.98 1.61 10.36
CA PRO A 122 4.91 1.07 9.54
C PRO A 122 4.00 2.13 8.93
N LEU A 123 3.40 1.83 7.78
CA LEU A 123 2.52 2.76 7.08
C LEU A 123 1.20 2.11 6.64
N ASP A 124 0.11 2.88 6.75
CA ASP A 124 -1.19 2.57 6.15
C ASP A 124 -1.26 3.24 4.76
N TYR A 125 -0.85 2.50 3.73
CA TYR A 125 -0.70 3.03 2.36
C TYR A 125 -1.90 2.75 1.46
N THR A 126 -2.68 1.73 1.76
CA THR A 126 -3.78 1.25 0.90
C THR A 126 -3.32 0.77 -0.49
N PRO A 127 -2.42 -0.23 -0.60
CA PRO A 127 -2.00 -0.79 -1.88
C PRO A 127 -3.09 -1.66 -2.53
N GLY A 128 -2.84 -2.17 -3.73
CA GLY A 128 -3.66 -3.18 -4.39
C GLY A 128 -4.75 -2.63 -5.31
N GLY A 129 -4.56 -1.45 -5.88
CA GLY A 129 -5.44 -0.94 -6.93
C GLY A 129 -5.44 -1.84 -8.17
N MET A 130 -6.64 -2.23 -8.65
CA MET A 130 -6.81 -3.17 -9.76
C MET A 130 -7.15 -2.48 -11.09
N THR A 131 -7.52 -1.20 -11.08
CA THR A 131 -7.68 -0.40 -12.29
C THR A 131 -6.38 0.38 -12.55
N ASN A 132 -5.44 -0.29 -13.19
CA ASN A 132 -4.10 0.22 -13.41
C ASN A 132 -4.00 0.99 -14.73
N ILE A 133 -3.21 2.06 -14.74
CA ILE A 133 -2.95 2.88 -15.92
C ILE A 133 -1.46 3.09 -16.13
N ASN A 134 -1.04 3.12 -17.38
CA ASN A 134 0.30 3.53 -17.76
C ASN A 134 0.38 5.04 -18.04
N LEU A 135 1.61 5.54 -18.25
CA LEU A 135 1.90 6.96 -18.45
C LEU A 135 1.13 7.61 -19.60
N TYR A 136 0.73 6.83 -20.63
CA TYR A 136 0.18 7.35 -21.89
C TYR A 136 -1.31 7.08 -22.09
N ASP A 137 -1.92 6.19 -21.29
CA ASP A 137 -3.28 5.70 -21.56
C ASP A 137 -4.34 6.28 -20.64
N TYR A 138 -3.97 7.27 -19.81
CA TYR A 138 -4.95 7.90 -18.97
C TYR A 138 -5.99 8.66 -19.80
N LYS A 139 -7.20 8.13 -19.86
CA LYS A 139 -8.36 8.80 -20.45
C LYS A 139 -9.37 9.09 -19.37
N TRP A 140 -9.47 10.35 -19.01
CA TRP A 140 -10.53 10.79 -18.10
C TRP A 140 -11.90 10.67 -18.81
N ASP A 141 -12.87 10.03 -18.12
CA ASP A 141 -14.26 10.02 -18.58
C ASP A 141 -15.01 11.20 -17.94
N PRO A 142 -15.43 12.20 -18.74
CA PRO A 142 -16.16 13.35 -18.22
C PRO A 142 -17.56 13.01 -17.68
N SER A 143 -18.04 11.78 -17.87
CA SER A 143 -19.31 11.30 -17.32
C SER A 143 -19.19 10.78 -15.88
N ASP A 144 -17.98 10.50 -15.41
CA ASP A 144 -17.70 10.15 -13.99
C ASP A 144 -17.88 11.38 -13.09
N LYS A 145 -19.14 11.69 -12.81
CA LYS A 145 -19.52 12.77 -11.90
C LYS A 145 -19.52 12.23 -10.49
N SER A 146 -18.48 12.54 -9.71
CA SER A 146 -18.56 12.38 -8.27
C SER A 146 -19.51 13.43 -7.69
N PRO A 147 -20.52 13.06 -6.89
CA PRO A 147 -21.36 14.02 -6.18
C PRO A 147 -20.63 14.75 -5.04
N TYR A 148 -19.38 14.38 -4.74
CA TYR A 148 -18.61 14.86 -3.59
C TYR A 148 -17.37 15.66 -3.99
N GLY A 149 -17.49 16.54 -4.98
CA GLY A 149 -16.40 17.47 -5.32
C GLY A 149 -16.34 18.63 -4.34
N PHE A 150 -15.39 18.63 -3.41
CA PHE A 150 -15.09 19.76 -2.53
C PHE A 150 -13.62 20.17 -2.67
N ASP A 151 -13.34 21.47 -2.59
CA ASP A 151 -11.97 21.97 -2.48
C ASP A 151 -11.39 21.69 -1.06
N ARG A 152 -10.10 22.02 -0.86
CA ARG A 152 -9.43 21.84 0.44
C ARG A 152 -10.05 22.66 1.59
N SER A 153 -10.89 23.63 1.25
CA SER A 153 -11.60 24.49 2.22
C SER A 153 -13.02 23.99 2.50
N GLY A 154 -13.42 22.86 1.88
CA GLY A 154 -14.76 22.27 2.03
C GLY A 154 -15.84 22.92 1.18
N ASN A 155 -15.49 23.78 0.19
CA ASN A 155 -16.45 24.37 -0.71
C ASN A 155 -16.75 23.44 -1.88
N PRO A 156 -18.00 23.39 -2.39
CA PRO A 156 -18.33 22.62 -3.58
C PRO A 156 -17.47 23.09 -4.77
N LEU A 157 -16.84 22.13 -5.46
CA LEU A 157 -16.04 22.43 -6.65
C LEU A 157 -16.94 23.00 -7.76
N LYS A 158 -16.56 24.15 -8.29
CA LYS A 158 -17.22 24.71 -9.47
C LYS A 158 -16.83 23.89 -10.69
N LYS A 159 -17.71 23.85 -11.68
CA LYS A 159 -17.50 23.13 -12.95
C LYS A 159 -16.23 23.54 -13.72
N SER A 160 -15.67 24.72 -13.38
CA SER A 160 -14.41 25.27 -13.89
C SER A 160 -13.18 24.77 -13.13
N ASP A 161 -13.36 24.21 -11.93
CA ASP A 161 -12.24 23.77 -11.12
C ASP A 161 -11.82 22.38 -11.62
N ASN A 162 -10.58 22.25 -12.01
CA ASN A 162 -10.05 21.05 -12.66
C ASN A 162 -9.87 19.83 -11.72
N ILE A 163 -10.53 19.80 -10.57
CA ILE A 163 -10.41 18.74 -9.58
C ILE A 163 -11.78 18.05 -9.45
N THR A 164 -11.90 16.82 -9.92
CA THR A 164 -13.06 15.98 -9.69
C THR A 164 -12.58 14.68 -9.04
N ALA A 165 -13.10 14.38 -7.87
CA ALA A 165 -12.83 13.09 -7.25
C ALA A 165 -13.53 11.97 -8.04
N ILE A 166 -12.81 10.90 -8.35
CA ILE A 166 -13.33 9.72 -9.06
C ILE A 166 -13.47 8.60 -8.02
N PHE A 167 -14.66 8.46 -7.45
CA PHE A 167 -14.91 7.41 -6.46
C PHE A 167 -15.42 6.11 -7.08
N THR A 168 -16.02 6.19 -8.26
CA THR A 168 -16.67 5.04 -8.90
C THR A 168 -15.67 4.14 -9.63
N ARG A 169 -14.59 4.71 -10.14
CA ARG A 169 -13.55 4.00 -10.87
C ARG A 169 -12.18 4.67 -10.67
N PRO A 170 -11.63 4.65 -9.46
CA PRO A 170 -10.30 5.21 -9.21
C PRO A 170 -9.27 4.43 -10.02
N MET A 171 -8.37 5.15 -10.71
CA MET A 171 -7.28 4.55 -11.45
C MET A 171 -5.97 4.75 -10.71
N VAL A 172 -5.09 3.76 -10.80
CA VAL A 172 -3.81 3.74 -10.08
C VAL A 172 -2.66 3.74 -11.10
N PRO A 173 -1.79 4.77 -11.07
CA PRO A 173 -0.62 4.82 -11.96
C PRO A 173 0.38 3.69 -11.68
N GLY A 174 0.93 3.12 -12.76
CA GLY A 174 1.81 1.96 -12.72
C GLY A 174 1.08 0.64 -13.00
N SER A 175 1.85 -0.43 -13.15
CA SER A 175 1.31 -1.74 -13.50
C SER A 175 0.60 -2.43 -12.33
N ARG A 176 -0.19 -3.46 -12.64
CA ARG A 176 -0.76 -4.32 -11.63
C ARG A 176 0.32 -5.05 -10.81
N ALA A 177 1.39 -5.49 -11.44
CA ALA A 177 2.50 -6.14 -10.76
C ALA A 177 3.23 -5.17 -9.80
N HIS A 178 3.26 -3.86 -10.10
CA HIS A 178 3.76 -2.84 -9.19
C HIS A 178 2.90 -2.76 -7.91
N GLN A 179 1.58 -2.77 -8.03
CA GLN A 179 0.66 -2.77 -6.89
C GLN A 179 0.81 -4.04 -6.03
N VAL A 180 1.01 -5.20 -6.66
CA VAL A 180 1.26 -6.46 -5.96
C VAL A 180 2.60 -6.45 -5.23
N ALA A 181 3.65 -5.88 -5.84
CA ALA A 181 4.97 -5.78 -5.23
C ALA A 181 4.99 -4.92 -3.95
N MET A 182 4.12 -3.93 -3.83
CA MET A 182 3.99 -3.09 -2.64
C MET A 182 3.74 -3.89 -1.36
N TYR A 183 2.99 -5.00 -1.44
CA TYR A 183 2.70 -5.85 -0.27
C TYR A 183 3.95 -6.50 0.33
N THR A 184 4.99 -6.69 -0.45
CA THR A 184 6.29 -7.16 0.04
C THR A 184 7.23 -6.00 0.35
N VAL A 185 7.20 -4.91 -0.43
CA VAL A 185 8.12 -3.77 -0.27
C VAL A 185 7.73 -2.91 0.94
N PHE A 186 6.45 -2.56 1.07
CA PHE A 186 6.01 -1.69 2.15
C PHE A 186 5.86 -2.47 3.46
N GLU A 187 6.25 -1.84 4.55
CA GLU A 187 6.12 -2.42 5.88
C GLU A 187 4.84 -1.93 6.55
N SER A 188 3.97 -2.87 6.82
CA SER A 188 2.77 -2.63 7.60
C SER A 188 2.28 -3.96 8.21
N PRO A 189 2.17 -4.06 9.54
CA PRO A 189 1.59 -5.25 10.18
C PRO A 189 0.09 -5.38 9.93
N LEU A 190 -0.56 -4.33 9.40
CA LEU A 190 -1.95 -4.32 8.97
C LEU A 190 -2.01 -3.79 7.54
N GLN A 191 -1.85 -4.67 6.56
CA GLN A 191 -1.94 -4.32 5.14
C GLN A 191 -3.40 -4.14 4.71
N MET A 192 -3.70 -2.96 4.18
CA MET A 192 -5.01 -2.67 3.60
C MET A 192 -5.09 -3.15 2.15
N MET A 193 -6.31 -3.33 1.66
CA MET A 193 -6.63 -3.59 0.27
C MET A 193 -7.60 -2.50 -0.22
N CYS A 194 -7.17 -1.68 -1.19
CA CYS A 194 -7.87 -0.43 -1.51
C CYS A 194 -9.11 -0.58 -2.40
N GLU A 195 -9.28 -1.72 -3.07
CA GLU A 195 -10.42 -1.93 -3.97
C GLU A 195 -11.66 -2.47 -3.25
N SER A 196 -12.80 -2.38 -3.92
CA SER A 196 -14.03 -2.99 -3.45
C SER A 196 -13.99 -4.53 -3.54
N PRO A 197 -14.72 -5.24 -2.66
CA PRO A 197 -14.85 -6.70 -2.75
C PRO A 197 -15.37 -7.18 -4.12
N THR A 198 -16.19 -6.36 -4.80
CA THR A 198 -16.73 -6.69 -6.13
C THR A 198 -15.62 -6.74 -7.18
N ILE A 199 -14.66 -5.81 -7.13
CA ILE A 199 -13.52 -5.78 -8.05
C ILE A 199 -12.58 -6.93 -7.73
N TYR A 200 -12.24 -7.15 -6.46
CA TYR A 200 -11.38 -8.26 -6.05
C TYR A 200 -11.92 -9.65 -6.45
N LYS A 201 -13.25 -9.84 -6.38
CA LYS A 201 -13.86 -11.09 -6.88
C LYS A 201 -13.68 -11.32 -8.37
N LYS A 202 -13.53 -10.26 -9.17
CA LYS A 202 -13.22 -10.38 -10.62
C LYS A 202 -11.75 -10.66 -10.88
N GLU A 203 -10.89 -10.25 -9.95
CA GLU A 203 -9.42 -10.34 -10.03
C GLU A 203 -8.88 -11.41 -9.05
N GLN A 204 -9.59 -12.52 -8.91
CA GLN A 204 -9.35 -13.52 -7.87
C GLN A 204 -7.93 -14.09 -7.91
N GLU A 205 -7.34 -14.32 -9.09
CA GLU A 205 -5.96 -14.82 -9.20
C GLU A 205 -4.94 -13.87 -8.56
N THR A 206 -5.13 -12.56 -8.75
CA THR A 206 -4.30 -11.53 -8.11
C THR A 206 -4.50 -11.52 -6.59
N VAL A 207 -5.75 -11.64 -6.15
CA VAL A 207 -6.07 -11.69 -4.70
C VAL A 207 -5.49 -12.93 -4.06
N ASP A 208 -5.59 -14.09 -4.72
CA ASP A 208 -5.02 -15.36 -4.23
C ASP A 208 -3.50 -15.30 -4.10
N PHE A 209 -2.83 -14.50 -4.93
CA PHE A 209 -1.41 -14.24 -4.79
C PHE A 209 -1.12 -13.30 -3.61
N ILE A 210 -1.81 -12.16 -3.52
CA ILE A 210 -1.63 -11.14 -2.46
C ILE A 210 -1.85 -11.76 -1.07
N THR A 211 -2.89 -12.55 -0.90
CA THR A 211 -3.26 -13.14 0.41
C THR A 211 -2.25 -14.16 0.94
N GLN A 212 -1.28 -14.59 0.12
CA GLN A 212 -0.18 -15.44 0.56
C GLN A 212 1.01 -14.63 1.11
N ILE A 213 1.02 -13.30 0.93
CA ILE A 213 2.11 -12.43 1.40
C ILE A 213 1.85 -12.09 2.86
N PRO A 214 2.78 -12.36 3.78
CA PRO A 214 2.62 -12.02 5.20
C PRO A 214 2.74 -10.51 5.43
N THR A 215 2.24 -10.07 6.57
CA THR A 215 2.27 -8.64 6.96
C THR A 215 3.44 -8.29 7.89
N THR A 216 4.16 -9.30 8.37
CA THR A 216 5.34 -9.12 9.23
C THR A 216 6.49 -10.02 8.77
N TRP A 217 7.71 -9.60 9.00
CA TRP A 217 8.92 -10.21 8.44
C TRP A 217 9.92 -10.56 9.52
N ASP A 218 10.62 -11.69 9.34
CA ASP A 218 11.69 -12.14 10.23
C ASP A 218 13.06 -11.63 9.75
N GLU A 219 13.19 -11.41 8.43
CA GLU A 219 14.42 -10.94 7.79
C GLU A 219 14.11 -10.10 6.55
N THR A 220 14.98 -9.14 6.26
CA THR A 220 14.92 -8.29 5.08
C THR A 220 16.29 -8.12 4.47
N VAL A 221 16.42 -8.43 3.18
CA VAL A 221 17.65 -8.27 2.39
C VAL A 221 17.38 -7.34 1.21
N VAL A 222 18.03 -6.18 1.20
CA VAL A 222 17.97 -5.25 0.06
C VAL A 222 19.00 -5.69 -0.97
N LEU A 223 18.53 -6.15 -2.12
CA LEU A 223 19.39 -6.68 -3.18
C LEU A 223 19.88 -5.57 -4.12
N LYS A 224 18.97 -4.68 -4.52
CA LYS A 224 19.27 -3.51 -5.34
C LYS A 224 18.30 -2.38 -4.97
N ALA A 225 18.82 -1.16 -4.82
CA ALA A 225 17.96 -0.03 -4.52
C ALA A 225 18.58 1.30 -4.98
N LYS A 226 17.73 2.21 -5.46
CA LYS A 226 18.07 3.59 -5.74
C LYS A 226 16.82 4.45 -5.47
N LEU A 227 16.99 5.48 -4.65
CA LEU A 227 15.91 6.39 -4.25
C LEU A 227 15.13 6.89 -5.47
N SER A 228 13.82 6.78 -5.41
CA SER A 228 12.84 7.17 -6.43
C SER A 228 12.94 6.43 -7.78
N ASP A 229 13.97 5.60 -8.00
CA ASP A 229 14.21 4.90 -9.27
C ASP A 229 13.72 3.45 -9.26
N TYR A 230 14.21 2.66 -8.29
CA TYR A 230 13.87 1.23 -8.17
C TYR A 230 14.22 0.65 -6.81
N ILE A 231 13.58 -0.47 -6.51
CA ILE A 231 13.91 -1.33 -5.37
C ILE A 231 13.77 -2.80 -5.76
N VAL A 232 14.69 -3.65 -5.28
CA VAL A 232 14.63 -5.11 -5.32
C VAL A 232 14.96 -5.60 -3.92
N ILE A 233 14.00 -6.26 -3.28
CA ILE A 233 14.07 -6.68 -1.88
C ILE A 233 13.63 -8.12 -1.73
N ALA A 234 14.33 -8.89 -0.90
CA ALA A 234 13.91 -10.22 -0.47
C ALA A 234 13.58 -10.18 1.03
N ARG A 235 12.47 -10.79 1.42
CA ARG A 235 12.03 -10.87 2.82
C ARG A 235 11.69 -12.30 3.19
N ARG A 236 11.95 -12.68 4.43
CA ARG A 236 11.66 -14.02 4.95
C ARG A 236 10.57 -13.97 6.02
N LYS A 237 9.71 -14.97 5.97
CA LYS A 237 8.77 -15.28 7.05
C LYS A 237 8.73 -16.79 7.28
N GLY A 238 9.18 -17.21 8.45
CA GLY A 238 9.37 -18.64 8.74
C GLY A 238 10.36 -19.26 7.75
N GLU A 239 9.92 -20.29 7.04
CA GLU A 239 10.73 -20.97 6.03
C GLU A 239 10.56 -20.46 4.60
N ASN A 240 9.66 -19.50 4.39
CA ASN A 240 9.34 -18.97 3.07
C ASN A 240 10.03 -17.63 2.80
N TRP A 241 10.39 -17.42 1.54
CA TRP A 241 10.94 -16.14 1.07
C TRP A 241 10.00 -15.45 0.08
N TYR A 242 10.11 -14.14 0.06
CA TYR A 242 9.28 -13.24 -0.76
C TYR A 242 10.20 -12.23 -1.43
N LEU A 243 10.30 -12.27 -2.74
CA LEU A 243 11.09 -11.34 -3.54
C LEU A 243 10.15 -10.36 -4.22
N ALA A 244 10.44 -9.07 -4.12
CA ALA A 244 9.69 -8.06 -4.85
C ALA A 244 10.63 -7.03 -5.49
N ALA A 245 10.20 -6.51 -6.63
CA ALA A 245 10.85 -5.40 -7.30
C ALA A 245 9.82 -4.41 -7.83
N MET A 246 10.18 -3.13 -7.80
CA MET A 246 9.40 -2.02 -8.34
C MET A 246 10.33 -1.08 -9.10
N THR A 247 9.83 -0.45 -10.15
CA THR A 247 10.55 0.56 -10.93
C THR A 247 9.69 1.80 -11.16
N ASP A 248 10.33 2.96 -11.33
CA ASP A 248 9.71 4.20 -11.78
C ASP A 248 9.23 4.08 -13.25
N TRP A 249 9.02 5.20 -13.91
CA TRP A 249 8.63 5.23 -15.32
C TRP A 249 9.74 4.81 -16.30
N THR A 250 10.82 4.23 -15.81
CA THR A 250 11.90 3.65 -16.61
C THR A 250 11.82 2.12 -16.58
N ALA A 251 11.66 1.49 -17.73
CA ALA A 251 11.71 0.04 -17.83
C ALA A 251 13.10 -0.48 -17.42
N ARG A 252 13.15 -1.56 -16.62
CA ARG A 252 14.40 -2.12 -16.12
C ARG A 252 14.44 -3.64 -16.17
N ASN A 253 15.64 -4.15 -16.37
CA ASN A 253 15.92 -5.58 -16.28
C ASN A 253 17.05 -5.82 -15.26
N PHE A 254 16.84 -6.76 -14.37
CA PHE A 254 17.82 -7.19 -13.40
C PHE A 254 17.99 -8.71 -13.43
N GLU A 255 19.22 -9.17 -13.38
CA GLU A 255 19.55 -10.52 -12.98
C GLU A 255 19.82 -10.51 -11.47
N VAL A 256 19.18 -11.39 -10.74
CA VAL A 256 19.27 -11.49 -9.28
C VAL A 256 19.70 -12.90 -8.89
N ASP A 257 20.79 -12.98 -8.14
CA ASP A 257 21.24 -14.24 -7.52
C ASP A 257 20.30 -14.60 -6.35
N LEU A 258 19.93 -15.88 -6.27
CA LEU A 258 19.06 -16.38 -5.21
C LEU A 258 19.87 -16.91 -3.99
N SER A 259 21.06 -16.39 -3.78
CA SER A 259 21.96 -16.80 -2.68
C SER A 259 21.40 -16.49 -1.27
N PHE A 260 20.35 -15.72 -1.16
CA PHE A 260 19.63 -15.51 0.09
C PHE A 260 18.75 -16.71 0.51
N LEU A 261 18.46 -17.63 -0.41
CA LEU A 261 17.72 -18.88 -0.12
C LEU A 261 18.60 -19.87 0.66
N ASP A 262 17.97 -20.75 1.42
CA ASP A 262 18.67 -21.80 2.15
C ASP A 262 19.44 -22.73 1.21
N ASN A 263 20.62 -23.18 1.66
CA ASN A 263 21.45 -24.07 0.89
C ASN A 263 20.78 -25.44 0.69
N ASP A 264 20.94 -25.97 -0.52
CA ASP A 264 20.50 -27.32 -0.91
C ASP A 264 18.99 -27.58 -0.74
N VAL A 265 18.19 -26.49 -0.75
CA VAL A 265 16.73 -26.52 -0.73
C VAL A 265 16.16 -26.13 -2.09
N ASN A 266 15.24 -26.95 -2.61
CA ASN A 266 14.42 -26.60 -3.76
C ASN A 266 13.12 -25.95 -3.29
N TYR A 267 12.84 -24.75 -3.78
CA TYR A 267 11.62 -24.00 -3.48
C TYR A 267 10.62 -24.12 -4.62
N ASN A 268 9.35 -24.31 -4.28
CA ASN A 268 8.23 -24.09 -5.19
C ASN A 268 8.00 -22.59 -5.31
N VAL A 269 8.23 -22.04 -6.49
CA VAL A 269 8.19 -20.59 -6.71
C VAL A 269 6.97 -20.21 -7.53
N GLN A 270 6.21 -19.25 -7.03
CA GLN A 270 5.14 -18.57 -7.74
C GLN A 270 5.63 -17.18 -8.11
N VAL A 271 5.58 -16.82 -9.37
CA VAL A 271 6.01 -15.52 -9.89
C VAL A 271 4.81 -14.77 -10.43
N TYR A 272 4.64 -13.52 -10.00
CA TYR A 272 3.68 -12.56 -10.52
C TYR A 272 4.45 -11.35 -11.04
N LYS A 273 4.35 -11.06 -12.32
CA LYS A 273 5.16 -10.04 -12.98
C LYS A 273 4.40 -9.33 -14.10
N ASP A 274 4.97 -8.24 -14.60
CA ASP A 274 4.45 -7.56 -15.78
C ASP A 274 4.27 -8.51 -16.96
N GLY A 275 3.15 -8.40 -17.64
CA GLY A 275 2.86 -9.10 -18.90
C GLY A 275 3.56 -8.46 -20.09
N VAL A 276 3.47 -9.11 -21.22
CA VAL A 276 4.12 -8.63 -22.47
C VAL A 276 3.49 -7.35 -23.03
N ASN A 277 2.25 -7.05 -22.65
CA ASN A 277 1.52 -5.88 -23.11
C ASN A 277 1.41 -4.76 -22.05
N THR A 278 2.11 -4.87 -20.92
CA THR A 278 1.98 -3.94 -19.78
C THR A 278 2.17 -2.48 -20.19
N ASP A 279 3.09 -2.17 -21.13
CA ASP A 279 3.27 -0.81 -21.66
C ASP A 279 2.04 -0.26 -22.41
N ARG A 280 1.09 -1.11 -22.81
CA ARG A 280 -0.16 -0.74 -23.50
C ARG A 280 -1.40 -0.97 -22.62
N ASN A 281 -1.31 -1.88 -21.69
CA ASN A 281 -2.36 -2.23 -20.75
C ASN A 281 -1.72 -2.52 -19.39
N ALA A 282 -1.69 -1.55 -18.52
CA ALA A 282 -1.05 -1.64 -17.21
C ALA A 282 -1.68 -2.73 -16.29
N MET A 283 -2.84 -3.26 -16.65
CA MET A 283 -3.47 -4.39 -15.96
C MET A 283 -2.95 -5.75 -16.46
N ASP A 284 -2.13 -5.78 -17.55
CA ASP A 284 -1.58 -7.03 -18.07
C ASP A 284 -0.48 -7.56 -17.15
N TYR A 285 -0.59 -8.83 -16.78
CA TYR A 285 0.38 -9.51 -15.93
C TYR A 285 0.59 -10.95 -16.40
N LYS A 286 1.66 -11.56 -15.91
CA LYS A 286 1.94 -12.96 -16.11
C LYS A 286 2.16 -13.67 -14.78
N PHE A 287 1.47 -14.81 -14.61
CA PHE A 287 1.65 -15.69 -13.48
C PHE A 287 2.41 -16.95 -13.95
N GLU A 288 3.46 -17.32 -13.24
CA GLU A 288 4.30 -18.49 -13.56
C GLU A 288 4.60 -19.30 -12.30
N LYS A 289 4.83 -20.62 -12.47
CA LYS A 289 5.29 -21.50 -11.42
C LYS A 289 6.55 -22.23 -11.89
N MET A 290 7.51 -22.37 -11.00
CA MET A 290 8.79 -23.04 -11.28
C MET A 290 9.40 -23.59 -10.00
N ILE A 291 10.49 -24.37 -10.14
CA ILE A 291 11.29 -24.84 -9.00
C ILE A 291 12.66 -24.18 -9.11
N LEU A 292 13.09 -23.52 -8.05
CA LEU A 292 14.40 -22.83 -7.98
C LEU A 292 15.08 -23.17 -6.65
N ASN A 293 16.41 -22.97 -6.62
CA ASN A 293 17.23 -23.09 -5.42
C ASN A 293 18.21 -21.93 -5.32
N ASN A 294 19.05 -21.92 -4.29
CA ASN A 294 20.00 -20.87 -4.00
C ASN A 294 21.15 -20.70 -5.04
N LYS A 295 21.33 -21.68 -5.93
CA LYS A 295 22.34 -21.63 -7.01
C LYS A 295 21.78 -21.02 -8.31
N ALA A 296 20.46 -20.81 -8.35
CA ALA A 296 19.80 -20.24 -9.51
C ALA A 296 19.90 -18.71 -9.53
N LYS A 297 19.66 -18.17 -10.71
CA LYS A 297 19.42 -16.75 -10.91
C LYS A 297 17.99 -16.55 -11.45
N ILE A 298 17.39 -15.42 -11.11
CA ILE A 298 16.09 -15.03 -11.64
C ILE A 298 16.20 -13.72 -12.41
N ASN A 299 15.60 -13.69 -13.61
CA ASN A 299 15.53 -12.47 -14.41
C ASN A 299 14.26 -11.72 -14.06
N ILE A 300 14.41 -10.49 -13.59
CA ILE A 300 13.35 -9.54 -13.29
C ILE A 300 13.29 -8.55 -14.45
N SER A 301 12.20 -8.60 -15.22
CA SER A 301 11.94 -7.64 -16.31
C SER A 301 10.70 -6.84 -15.92
N MET A 302 10.83 -5.52 -15.87
CA MET A 302 9.77 -4.60 -15.48
C MET A 302 9.54 -3.56 -16.58
N SER A 303 8.30 -3.37 -16.95
CA SER A 303 7.82 -2.29 -17.81
C SER A 303 7.92 -0.95 -17.10
N ARG A 304 7.56 0.15 -17.76
CA ARG A 304 7.49 1.47 -17.12
C ARG A 304 6.44 1.49 -16.02
N GLY A 305 6.81 1.95 -14.83
CA GLY A 305 5.94 1.86 -13.65
C GLY A 305 5.63 0.41 -13.27
N GLY A 306 6.52 -0.51 -13.61
CA GLY A 306 6.30 -1.95 -13.50
C GLY A 306 6.70 -2.55 -12.16
N GLY A 307 6.39 -3.84 -12.03
CA GLY A 307 6.69 -4.61 -10.83
C GLY A 307 6.93 -6.09 -11.09
N PHE A 308 7.43 -6.72 -10.04
CA PHE A 308 7.70 -8.15 -9.99
C PHE A 308 7.54 -8.65 -8.56
N SER A 309 6.92 -9.80 -8.40
CA SER A 309 6.80 -10.47 -7.10
C SER A 309 7.04 -11.98 -7.25
N ALA A 310 7.71 -12.59 -6.29
CA ALA A 310 7.85 -14.04 -6.25
C ALA A 310 7.74 -14.56 -4.81
N ILE A 311 7.02 -15.66 -4.64
CA ILE A 311 6.84 -16.36 -3.38
C ILE A 311 7.56 -17.70 -3.48
N PHE A 312 8.53 -17.94 -2.61
CA PHE A 312 9.31 -19.16 -2.53
C PHE A 312 8.84 -19.97 -1.33
N LYS A 313 8.23 -21.12 -1.57
CA LYS A 313 7.75 -22.04 -0.54
C LYS A 313 8.63 -23.31 -0.52
N LYS A 314 9.07 -23.68 0.67
CA LYS A 314 9.75 -24.95 0.93
C LYS A 314 8.86 -26.13 0.63
#